data_52759f7dda08c1abfa541a49ac2a7685
#
_entry.id   52759f7dda08c1abfa541a49ac2a7685
#
_cell.length_a   1.000
_cell.length_b   1.000
_cell.length_c   1.000
_cell.angle_alpha   90.00
_cell.angle_beta   90.00
_cell.angle_gamma   90.00
#
_symmetry.space_group_name_H-M   'P 1'
#
loop_
_entity.id
_entity.type
_entity.pdbx_description
1 polymer ?
#
loop_
_entity_poly.entity_id
_entity_poly.type
_entity_poly.pdbx_seq_one_letter_code
_entity_poly.pdbx_strand_id
1 'polypeptide(L)'
;MTLLSRRTALRGSATLGALGLLDHLPGQAQAQAARQGTVKVAFLGLDTADPHRHTGSIAVQQVYVETLTSIADDGTVKPFLATSWEISPDGKRYAFTIREGVRFHNGRLLTAEDIRANAVRVRDQVRGGWLSAPMKLVETLEAPDARTFVMTMKEPYGPLLNLLSELWIVAPESEGWAQTIRTPIGTGPFSFGRWTPNVSFLAPAFAQYWQPGLPRAEAVEFNLRDADDLSLPLRAGDLHVARVTYDKLAALKADPNIEIGYMKDTTWWFVSFNNRAPRKPFDDLRVRQAVSHMLDKAAIMRFLTGDAGVVTNQMAAPGQFFWDKAMHEADAHARPDEARARALLREAGVDPAATPCRVVSWQNSFSEIVVQAVRKLGFPVEHLSLDDIGAQRRLGQYDWDIAPFSSGPRADIFLRFIRMMSDGPNVGLWGGPRDAEFDGLVRGAVAAVDLAERRRLYLAAWQRAMERYYTVVVGHAPEPIANRRDVTGYTPGFTWGQHRVDGGLAFAALAARS
;
A
#
# COMPACT_ATOMS: atom_id res chain seq x y z
N MET A 1 -1.38 -36.74 78.68
CA MET A 1 -0.25 -36.91 79.63
C MET A 1 1.00 -36.52 78.86
N THR A 2 1.44 -35.34 79.12
CA THR A 2 2.72 -34.96 79.74
C THR A 2 3.89 -35.01 78.80
N LEU A 3 4.36 -33.92 78.32
CA LEU A 3 5.26 -32.86 78.81
C LEU A 3 6.70 -33.01 78.38
N LEU A 4 7.26 -31.93 77.82
CA LEU A 4 8.58 -31.30 78.08
C LEU A 4 9.79 -31.99 77.45
N SER A 5 10.85 -31.35 77.02
CA SER A 5 11.31 -29.97 76.91
C SER A 5 12.85 -30.00 76.59
N ARG A 6 13.31 -28.90 75.96
CA ARG A 6 14.64 -28.25 76.13
C ARG A 6 15.86 -28.77 75.39
N ARG A 7 16.35 -27.90 74.49
CA ARG A 7 17.61 -27.15 74.51
C ARG A 7 18.93 -27.92 74.85
N THR A 8 19.94 -27.84 74.00
CA THR A 8 21.13 -27.04 74.25
C THR A 8 22.10 -27.01 73.09
N ALA A 9 22.73 -25.87 72.92
CA ALA A 9 23.74 -25.51 71.92
C ALA A 9 25.12 -26.10 72.28
N LEU A 10 26.02 -26.15 71.29
CA LEU A 10 27.41 -25.60 71.38
C LEU A 10 28.26 -26.01 70.16
N ARG A 11 28.73 -25.00 69.49
CA ARG A 11 30.10 -24.67 69.02
C ARG A 11 30.99 -25.78 68.41
N GLY A 12 31.42 -25.52 67.17
CA GLY A 12 32.83 -25.28 66.97
C GLY A 12 33.41 -25.80 65.66
N SER A 13 34.03 -24.89 65.01
CA SER A 13 35.28 -24.97 64.24
C SER A 13 35.21 -25.16 62.73
N ALA A 14 35.82 -24.18 62.12
CA ALA A 14 36.06 -23.94 60.69
C ALA A 14 37.01 -24.95 60.06
N THR A 15 36.76 -25.22 58.75
CA THR A 15 37.84 -25.50 57.80
C THR A 15 37.52 -24.87 56.45
N LEU A 16 38.47 -24.08 55.99
CA LEU A 16 38.48 -23.45 54.63
C LEU A 16 38.60 -24.54 53.58
N GLY A 17 37.80 -24.37 52.53
CA GLY A 17 37.90 -25.11 51.27
C GLY A 17 37.47 -24.22 50.10
N ALA A 18 38.40 -23.98 49.21
CA ALA A 18 38.44 -22.97 48.13
C ALA A 18 37.27 -22.92 47.17
N LEU A 19 36.83 -21.71 46.88
CA LEU A 19 36.57 -21.05 45.59
C LEU A 19 36.24 -21.93 44.36
N GLY A 20 34.99 -21.90 44.00
CA GLY A 20 34.48 -22.06 42.65
C GLY A 20 33.49 -20.96 42.38
N LEU A 21 33.95 -19.78 41.94
CA LEU A 21 33.14 -18.71 41.41
C LEU A 21 32.60 -19.17 40.05
N LEU A 22 31.38 -19.70 40.03
CA LEU A 22 30.54 -19.71 38.84
C LEU A 22 29.74 -18.41 38.85
N ASP A 23 30.24 -17.43 38.11
CA ASP A 23 29.48 -16.25 37.73
C ASP A 23 28.22 -16.70 36.98
N HIS A 24 27.14 -16.84 37.71
CA HIS A 24 25.82 -16.82 37.14
C HIS A 24 25.53 -15.35 36.83
N LEU A 25 25.86 -14.93 35.61
CA LEU A 25 25.22 -13.75 35.01
C LEU A 25 23.70 -13.96 35.10
N PRO A 26 22.97 -13.06 35.75
CA PRO A 26 21.53 -13.11 35.68
C PRO A 26 21.15 -12.84 34.21
N GLY A 27 20.79 -13.89 33.49
CA GLY A 27 20.07 -13.73 32.24
C GLY A 27 18.86 -12.82 32.54
N GLN A 28 18.87 -11.64 32.00
CA GLN A 28 17.71 -10.75 32.01
C GLN A 28 16.58 -11.48 31.27
N ALA A 29 15.81 -12.28 32.00
CA ALA A 29 14.46 -12.61 31.63
C ALA A 29 13.70 -11.27 31.68
N GLN A 30 13.75 -10.49 30.59
CA GLN A 30 12.81 -9.40 30.41
C GLN A 30 11.42 -10.04 30.52
N ALA A 31 10.73 -9.70 31.61
CA ALA A 31 9.35 -10.12 31.81
C ALA A 31 8.57 -9.67 30.55
N GLN A 32 8.26 -10.61 29.68
CA GLN A 32 7.44 -10.37 28.49
C GLN A 32 6.08 -9.93 29.03
N ALA A 33 5.74 -8.66 28.83
CA ALA A 33 4.45 -8.14 29.27
C ALA A 33 3.36 -9.09 28.77
N ALA A 34 2.45 -9.49 29.66
CA ALA A 34 1.40 -10.43 29.32
C ALA A 34 0.63 -9.89 28.12
N ARG A 35 0.56 -10.66 27.05
CA ARG A 35 -0.25 -10.33 25.88
C ARG A 35 -1.73 -10.19 26.28
N GLN A 36 -2.43 -9.24 25.67
CA GLN A 36 -3.79 -8.92 26.08
C GLN A 36 -4.77 -9.13 24.94
N GLY A 37 -5.61 -10.14 25.08
CA GLY A 37 -6.82 -10.36 24.31
C GLY A 37 -6.65 -10.45 22.78
N THR A 38 -7.76 -10.59 22.09
CA THR A 38 -7.83 -10.63 20.63
C THR A 38 -8.26 -9.28 20.07
N VAL A 39 -7.42 -8.65 19.23
CA VAL A 39 -7.79 -7.43 18.50
C VAL A 39 -8.61 -7.80 17.27
N LYS A 40 -9.87 -7.35 17.21
CA LYS A 40 -10.81 -7.63 16.12
C LYS A 40 -10.78 -6.49 15.10
N VAL A 41 -10.57 -6.82 13.85
CA VAL A 41 -10.36 -5.82 12.80
C VAL A 41 -11.19 -6.12 11.54
N ALA A 42 -11.49 -5.08 10.77
CA ALA A 42 -12.14 -5.21 9.47
C ALA A 42 -11.46 -4.27 8.46
N PHE A 43 -10.87 -4.86 7.44
CA PHE A 43 -10.22 -4.16 6.33
C PHE A 43 -10.73 -4.69 4.99
N LEU A 44 -9.82 -5.22 4.17
CA LEU A 44 -10.14 -5.90 2.92
C LEU A 44 -10.29 -7.41 3.17
N GLY A 45 -10.90 -8.12 2.23
CA GLY A 45 -11.03 -9.56 2.27
C GLY A 45 -9.70 -10.31 2.15
N LEU A 46 -9.75 -11.62 2.33
CA LEU A 46 -8.66 -12.54 2.07
C LEU A 46 -9.06 -13.44 0.89
N ASP A 47 -8.49 -13.19 -0.28
CA ASP A 47 -8.78 -13.93 -1.52
C ASP A 47 -7.93 -15.20 -1.66
N THR A 48 -6.74 -15.19 -1.07
CA THR A 48 -5.82 -16.33 -1.07
C THR A 48 -4.90 -16.28 0.15
N ALA A 49 -4.46 -17.46 0.62
CA ALA A 49 -3.41 -17.56 1.63
C ALA A 49 -2.01 -17.34 1.03
N ASP A 50 -1.86 -17.52 -0.30
CA ASP A 50 -0.58 -17.34 -1.01
C ASP A 50 -0.24 -15.84 -1.17
N PRO A 51 0.77 -15.32 -0.45
CA PRO A 51 1.06 -13.89 -0.48
C PRO A 51 1.64 -13.41 -1.81
N HIS A 52 2.11 -14.32 -2.66
CA HIS A 52 2.62 -13.96 -3.99
C HIS A 52 1.52 -13.90 -5.07
N ARG A 53 0.32 -14.41 -4.79
CA ARG A 53 -0.79 -14.51 -5.76
C ARG A 53 -2.01 -13.68 -5.40
N HIS A 54 -1.92 -12.86 -4.34
CA HIS A 54 -3.04 -12.01 -3.93
C HIS A 54 -3.42 -10.98 -5.01
N THR A 55 -4.68 -10.60 -5.03
CA THR A 55 -5.19 -9.51 -5.87
C THR A 55 -5.54 -8.25 -5.06
N GLY A 56 -5.79 -8.38 -3.77
CA GLY A 56 -6.13 -7.26 -2.89
C GLY A 56 -5.98 -7.53 -1.39
N SER A 57 -5.58 -8.73 -1.00
CA SER A 57 -5.58 -9.21 0.39
C SER A 57 -4.42 -8.73 1.28
N ILE A 58 -3.62 -7.80 0.82
CA ILE A 58 -2.39 -7.34 1.50
C ILE A 58 -2.60 -7.04 2.98
N ALA A 59 -3.71 -6.37 3.34
CA ALA A 59 -3.99 -5.97 4.72
C ALA A 59 -4.06 -7.16 5.70
N VAL A 60 -4.51 -8.32 5.23
CA VAL A 60 -4.63 -9.54 6.05
C VAL A 60 -3.31 -10.32 6.04
N GLN A 61 -2.69 -10.47 4.87
CA GLN A 61 -1.50 -11.31 4.70
C GLN A 61 -0.29 -10.76 5.45
N GLN A 62 -0.13 -9.45 5.53
CA GLN A 62 1.01 -8.79 6.20
C GLN A 62 1.17 -9.12 7.69
N VAL A 63 0.16 -9.66 8.36
CA VAL A 63 0.33 -10.01 9.76
C VAL A 63 1.12 -11.31 9.95
N TYR A 64 1.17 -12.18 8.93
CA TYR A 64 1.91 -13.43 9.00
C TYR A 64 3.14 -13.52 8.09
N VAL A 65 3.34 -12.56 7.17
CA VAL A 65 4.54 -12.48 6.32
C VAL A 65 5.20 -11.11 6.43
N GLU A 66 6.49 -11.05 6.16
CA GLU A 66 7.28 -9.83 6.13
C GLU A 66 8.04 -9.72 4.81
N THR A 67 8.66 -8.55 4.57
CA THR A 67 9.33 -8.19 3.32
C THR A 67 10.77 -7.78 3.56
N LEU A 68 11.57 -7.70 2.50
CA LEU A 68 12.97 -7.26 2.60
C LEU A 68 13.07 -5.81 3.09
N THR A 69 12.27 -4.93 2.51
CA THR A 69 12.23 -3.50 2.81
C THR A 69 10.85 -3.10 3.30
N SER A 70 10.74 -1.97 3.93
CA SER A 70 9.48 -1.33 4.33
C SER A 70 9.42 0.09 3.78
N ILE A 71 8.25 0.71 3.78
CA ILE A 71 8.05 2.09 3.32
C ILE A 71 7.82 3.00 4.51
N ALA A 72 8.54 4.12 4.54
CA ALA A 72 8.38 5.20 5.51
C ALA A 72 7.12 6.03 5.23
N ASP A 73 6.73 6.89 6.17
CA ASP A 73 5.55 7.75 6.06
C ASP A 73 5.64 8.78 4.91
N ASP A 74 6.85 9.12 4.47
CA ASP A 74 7.13 10.01 3.32
C ASP A 74 7.25 9.26 1.98
N GLY A 75 7.09 7.93 1.99
CA GLY A 75 7.23 7.06 0.81
C GLY A 75 8.66 6.61 0.52
N THR A 76 9.64 6.95 1.36
CA THR A 76 11.01 6.46 1.21
C THR A 76 11.17 5.05 1.78
N VAL A 77 12.24 4.36 1.38
CA VAL A 77 12.49 2.97 1.78
C VAL A 77 13.20 2.91 3.13
N LYS A 78 12.74 1.99 3.99
CA LYS A 78 13.37 1.62 5.28
C LYS A 78 13.86 0.18 5.27
N PRO A 79 14.91 -0.14 6.08
CA PRO A 79 15.27 -1.52 6.40
C PRO A 79 14.12 -2.28 7.06
N PHE A 80 14.02 -3.60 6.73
CA PHE A 80 13.09 -4.52 7.40
C PHE A 80 13.77 -5.87 7.63
N LEU A 81 13.47 -6.93 6.84
CA LEU A 81 14.25 -8.18 6.91
C LEU A 81 15.66 -8.01 6.34
N ALA A 82 15.86 -7.10 5.39
CA ALA A 82 17.19 -6.57 5.08
C ALA A 82 17.51 -5.41 6.02
N THR A 83 18.67 -5.46 6.67
CA THR A 83 19.15 -4.42 7.59
C THR A 83 19.90 -3.30 6.89
N SER A 84 20.48 -3.60 5.73
CA SER A 84 21.20 -2.68 4.86
C SER A 84 21.30 -3.25 3.45
N TRP A 85 21.68 -2.41 2.51
CA TRP A 85 21.99 -2.82 1.14
C TRP A 85 23.06 -1.93 0.52
N GLU A 86 23.76 -2.49 -0.45
CA GLU A 86 24.71 -1.79 -1.29
C GLU A 86 24.27 -1.89 -2.75
N ILE A 87 24.40 -0.79 -3.49
CA ILE A 87 24.06 -0.73 -4.91
C ILE A 87 25.37 -0.46 -5.67
N SER A 88 25.65 -1.26 -6.70
CA SER A 88 26.80 -1.04 -7.54
C SER A 88 26.71 0.29 -8.30
N PRO A 89 27.84 0.90 -8.67
CA PRO A 89 27.87 2.19 -9.38
C PRO A 89 27.08 2.22 -10.70
N ASP A 90 26.94 1.07 -11.37
CA ASP A 90 26.12 0.91 -12.57
C ASP A 90 24.63 0.71 -12.30
N GLY A 91 24.22 0.68 -11.02
CA GLY A 91 22.83 0.53 -10.60
C GLY A 91 22.21 -0.83 -10.85
N LYS A 92 23.01 -1.85 -11.18
CA LYS A 92 22.47 -3.17 -11.54
C LYS A 92 22.54 -4.19 -10.43
N ARG A 93 23.56 -4.16 -9.59
CA ARG A 93 23.78 -5.14 -8.54
C ARG A 93 23.37 -4.58 -7.18
N TYR A 94 22.49 -5.30 -6.50
CA TYR A 94 22.00 -4.99 -5.15
C TYR A 94 22.42 -6.11 -4.21
N ALA A 95 23.21 -5.80 -3.19
CA ALA A 95 23.64 -6.75 -2.17
C ALA A 95 22.95 -6.39 -0.83
N PHE A 96 22.15 -7.28 -0.29
CA PHE A 96 21.37 -7.09 0.93
C PHE A 96 21.99 -7.88 2.10
N THR A 97 22.12 -7.23 3.26
CA THR A 97 22.43 -7.92 4.51
C THR A 97 21.15 -8.34 5.22
N ILE A 98 20.94 -9.63 5.40
CA ILE A 98 19.72 -10.18 6.02
C ILE A 98 19.83 -10.15 7.55
N ARG A 99 18.74 -9.81 8.21
CA ARG A 99 18.59 -9.70 9.66
C ARG A 99 18.83 -11.05 10.33
N GLU A 100 19.66 -11.05 11.40
CA GLU A 100 19.90 -12.23 12.23
C GLU A 100 18.76 -12.46 13.23
N GLY A 101 18.61 -13.71 13.64
CA GLY A 101 17.68 -14.11 14.69
C GLY A 101 16.21 -14.15 14.28
N VAL A 102 15.87 -13.80 13.04
CA VAL A 102 14.51 -13.95 12.53
C VAL A 102 14.16 -15.43 12.38
N ARG A 103 13.00 -15.82 12.89
CA ARG A 103 12.47 -17.19 12.77
C ARG A 103 11.19 -17.23 11.96
N PHE A 104 11.05 -18.26 11.19
CA PHE A 104 9.75 -18.65 10.64
C PHE A 104 8.84 -19.23 11.74
N HIS A 105 7.54 -19.27 11.48
CA HIS A 105 6.54 -19.79 12.44
C HIS A 105 6.75 -21.25 12.81
N ASN A 106 7.51 -22.03 12.03
CA ASN A 106 7.95 -23.40 12.38
C ASN A 106 9.20 -23.44 13.28
N GLY A 107 9.75 -22.28 13.68
CA GLY A 107 10.93 -22.14 14.53
C GLY A 107 12.27 -22.15 13.80
N ARG A 108 12.32 -22.49 12.49
CA ARG A 108 13.55 -22.45 11.67
C ARG A 108 14.03 -20.99 11.49
N LEU A 109 15.33 -20.78 11.50
CA LEU A 109 15.92 -19.47 11.22
C LEU A 109 15.77 -19.11 9.74
N LEU A 110 15.49 -17.83 9.49
CA LEU A 110 15.53 -17.22 8.17
C LEU A 110 16.97 -17.11 7.68
N THR A 111 17.21 -17.39 6.41
CA THR A 111 18.50 -17.22 5.73
C THR A 111 18.32 -16.47 4.40
N ALA A 112 19.44 -16.02 3.83
CA ALA A 112 19.44 -15.40 2.50
C ALA A 112 18.96 -16.36 1.39
N GLU A 113 19.15 -17.68 1.57
CA GLU A 113 18.62 -18.69 0.65
C GLU A 113 17.10 -18.70 0.61
N ASP A 114 16.43 -18.44 1.73
CA ASP A 114 14.96 -18.32 1.75
C ASP A 114 14.50 -17.10 0.94
N ILE A 115 15.22 -15.98 1.07
CA ILE A 115 14.94 -14.79 0.27
C ILE A 115 15.10 -15.10 -1.22
N ARG A 116 16.20 -15.76 -1.59
CA ARG A 116 16.48 -16.19 -2.95
C ARG A 116 15.37 -17.11 -3.50
N ALA A 117 14.95 -18.09 -2.71
CA ALA A 117 13.88 -19.01 -3.09
C ALA A 117 12.56 -18.29 -3.36
N ASN A 118 12.17 -17.31 -2.51
CA ASN A 118 10.97 -16.49 -2.72
C ASN A 118 11.10 -15.64 -3.99
N ALA A 119 12.24 -15.00 -4.21
CA ALA A 119 12.49 -14.21 -5.41
C ALA A 119 12.43 -15.05 -6.69
N VAL A 120 13.04 -16.25 -6.68
CA VAL A 120 12.95 -17.22 -7.80
C VAL A 120 11.48 -17.63 -8.03
N ARG A 121 10.75 -17.96 -6.96
CA ARG A 121 9.33 -18.34 -7.08
C ARG A 121 8.51 -17.22 -7.73
N VAL A 122 8.68 -15.97 -7.30
CA VAL A 122 7.95 -14.83 -7.87
C VAL A 122 8.34 -14.61 -9.33
N ARG A 123 9.63 -14.69 -9.68
CA ARG A 123 10.12 -14.51 -11.05
C ARG A 123 9.60 -15.59 -12.02
N ASP A 124 9.64 -16.84 -11.61
CA ASP A 124 9.51 -17.98 -12.52
C ASP A 124 8.10 -18.63 -12.48
N GLN A 125 7.40 -18.55 -11.34
CA GLN A 125 6.16 -19.31 -11.12
C GLN A 125 4.92 -18.44 -10.93
N VAL A 126 5.08 -17.17 -10.48
CA VAL A 126 3.95 -16.28 -10.25
C VAL A 126 3.64 -15.49 -11.51
N ARG A 127 2.38 -15.49 -11.92
CA ARG A 127 1.89 -14.72 -13.07
C ARG A 127 0.82 -13.73 -12.60
N GLY A 128 0.87 -12.50 -13.11
CA GLY A 128 -0.15 -11.47 -12.86
C GLY A 128 0.00 -10.69 -11.55
N GLY A 129 0.95 -11.00 -10.67
CA GLY A 129 1.26 -10.23 -9.48
C GLY A 129 2.04 -8.94 -9.79
N TRP A 130 2.00 -7.97 -8.89
CA TRP A 130 2.67 -6.66 -9.03
C TRP A 130 4.18 -6.78 -9.29
N LEU A 131 4.84 -7.76 -8.66
CA LEU A 131 6.26 -8.02 -8.81
C LEU A 131 6.61 -8.85 -10.05
N SER A 132 5.67 -9.53 -10.67
CA SER A 132 6.00 -10.50 -11.73
C SER A 132 6.66 -9.83 -12.95
N ALA A 133 6.29 -8.62 -13.31
CA ALA A 133 6.89 -7.89 -14.42
C ALA A 133 8.31 -7.37 -14.09
N PRO A 134 8.53 -6.64 -12.98
CA PRO A 134 9.88 -6.22 -12.56
C PRO A 134 10.83 -7.40 -12.33
N MET A 135 10.36 -8.51 -11.76
CA MET A 135 11.20 -9.68 -11.51
C MET A 135 11.73 -10.35 -12.78
N LYS A 136 11.12 -10.13 -13.95
CA LYS A 136 11.66 -10.58 -15.24
C LYS A 136 12.91 -9.80 -15.68
N LEU A 137 13.13 -8.61 -15.12
CA LEU A 137 14.34 -7.81 -15.33
C LEU A 137 15.51 -8.32 -14.48
N VAL A 138 15.28 -9.27 -13.57
CA VAL A 138 16.33 -9.90 -12.78
C VAL A 138 17.14 -10.86 -13.66
N GLU A 139 18.46 -10.68 -13.65
CA GLU A 139 19.44 -11.55 -14.33
C GLU A 139 19.84 -12.70 -13.43
N THR A 140 20.41 -12.41 -12.24
CA THR A 140 20.81 -13.42 -11.26
C THR A 140 20.23 -13.17 -9.89
N LEU A 141 20.07 -14.27 -9.13
CA LEU A 141 19.65 -14.31 -7.73
C LEU A 141 20.59 -15.23 -6.97
N GLU A 142 21.34 -14.71 -6.03
CA GLU A 142 22.41 -15.44 -5.35
C GLU A 142 22.26 -15.30 -3.81
N ALA A 143 22.65 -16.35 -3.09
CA ALA A 143 22.80 -16.35 -1.64
C ALA A 143 24.18 -16.96 -1.33
N PRO A 144 25.26 -16.17 -1.42
CA PRO A 144 26.63 -16.70 -1.25
C PRO A 144 26.88 -17.20 0.17
N ASP A 145 26.14 -16.70 1.15
CA ASP A 145 26.17 -17.15 2.53
C ASP A 145 24.78 -16.97 3.17
N ALA A 146 24.65 -17.35 4.45
CA ALA A 146 23.36 -17.32 5.15
C ALA A 146 22.77 -15.91 5.36
N ARG A 147 23.58 -14.85 5.21
CA ARG A 147 23.19 -13.46 5.50
C ARG A 147 23.24 -12.53 4.29
N THR A 148 23.83 -12.96 3.20
CA THR A 148 24.00 -12.10 2.01
C THR A 148 23.09 -12.59 0.90
N PHE A 149 22.13 -11.75 0.51
CA PHE A 149 21.32 -11.95 -0.68
C PHE A 149 21.73 -10.95 -1.76
N VAL A 150 21.97 -11.43 -2.96
CA VAL A 150 22.37 -10.60 -4.10
C VAL A 150 21.38 -10.75 -5.23
N MET A 151 20.96 -9.60 -5.76
CA MET A 151 20.09 -9.51 -6.93
C MET A 151 20.81 -8.67 -7.99
N THR A 152 21.02 -9.24 -9.16
CA THR A 152 21.58 -8.53 -10.32
C THR A 152 20.48 -8.32 -11.35
N MET A 153 20.33 -7.08 -11.79
CA MET A 153 19.34 -6.66 -12.78
C MET A 153 19.98 -6.61 -14.17
N LYS A 154 19.22 -6.90 -15.21
CA LYS A 154 19.66 -6.77 -16.63
C LYS A 154 20.00 -5.33 -16.99
N GLU A 155 19.29 -4.39 -16.39
CA GLU A 155 19.44 -2.95 -16.55
C GLU A 155 19.22 -2.25 -15.20
N PRO A 156 19.69 -1.00 -15.00
CA PRO A 156 19.46 -0.25 -13.77
C PRO A 156 17.96 -0.10 -13.52
N TYR A 157 17.53 -0.32 -12.26
CA TYR A 157 16.12 -0.30 -11.91
C TYR A 157 15.86 0.40 -10.56
N GLY A 158 15.76 1.73 -10.56
CA GLY A 158 15.60 2.56 -9.38
C GLY A 158 14.40 2.23 -8.47
N PRO A 159 13.22 1.79 -8.98
CA PRO A 159 12.09 1.39 -8.13
C PRO A 159 12.31 0.11 -7.32
N LEU A 160 13.41 -0.64 -7.52
CA LEU A 160 13.56 -1.99 -6.96
C LEU A 160 13.36 -2.03 -5.44
N LEU A 161 14.02 -1.14 -4.71
CA LEU A 161 13.93 -1.13 -3.25
C LEU A 161 12.51 -0.91 -2.74
N ASN A 162 11.72 -0.04 -3.39
CA ASN A 162 10.32 0.16 -3.07
C ASN A 162 9.49 -1.09 -3.37
N LEU A 163 9.75 -1.75 -4.51
CA LEU A 163 9.02 -2.96 -4.90
C LEU A 163 9.35 -4.17 -4.03
N LEU A 164 10.55 -4.21 -3.43
CA LEU A 164 10.92 -5.26 -2.47
C LEU A 164 10.16 -5.15 -1.14
N SER A 165 9.44 -4.06 -0.89
CA SER A 165 8.43 -3.98 0.18
C SER A 165 7.16 -4.79 -0.11
N GLU A 166 7.07 -5.42 -1.28
CA GLU A 166 6.02 -6.36 -1.68
C GLU A 166 6.58 -7.76 -1.98
N LEU A 167 7.87 -8.00 -1.78
CA LEU A 167 8.46 -9.34 -1.82
C LEU A 167 8.24 -10.03 -0.47
N TRP A 168 7.12 -10.70 -0.35
CA TRP A 168 6.69 -11.44 0.84
C TRP A 168 7.53 -12.69 1.06
N ILE A 169 8.01 -12.89 2.28
CA ILE A 169 8.88 -14.01 2.60
C ILE A 169 8.11 -15.10 3.32
N VAL A 170 8.11 -16.27 2.70
CA VAL A 170 7.45 -17.49 3.17
C VAL A 170 8.46 -18.63 3.12
N ALA A 171 8.43 -19.53 4.11
CA ALA A 171 9.29 -20.70 4.11
C ALA A 171 8.94 -21.64 2.93
N PRO A 172 9.95 -22.16 2.20
CA PRO A 172 9.71 -23.13 1.11
C PRO A 172 9.00 -24.40 1.55
N GLU A 173 8.98 -24.72 2.85
CA GLU A 173 8.26 -25.82 3.45
C GLU A 173 6.75 -25.58 3.57
N SER A 174 6.27 -24.40 3.22
CA SER A 174 4.83 -24.07 3.23
C SER A 174 4.06 -24.98 2.29
N GLU A 175 2.92 -25.47 2.75
CA GLU A 175 2.07 -26.37 1.97
C GLU A 175 1.63 -25.70 0.66
N GLY A 176 1.89 -26.33 -0.47
CA GLY A 176 1.55 -25.82 -1.79
C GLY A 176 2.61 -24.90 -2.42
N TRP A 177 3.82 -24.82 -1.86
CA TRP A 177 4.90 -23.97 -2.34
C TRP A 177 5.12 -24.00 -3.87
N ALA A 178 5.13 -25.17 -4.46
CA ALA A 178 5.35 -25.34 -5.91
C ALA A 178 4.16 -24.89 -6.78
N GLN A 179 3.00 -24.62 -6.18
CA GLN A 179 1.78 -24.24 -6.89
C GLN A 179 1.14 -22.99 -6.25
N THR A 180 0.16 -23.21 -5.37
CA THR A 180 -0.51 -22.17 -4.58
C THR A 180 -0.40 -22.52 -3.12
N ILE A 181 0.22 -21.65 -2.33
CA ILE A 181 0.41 -21.85 -0.90
C ILE A 181 -0.95 -21.80 -0.21
N ARG A 182 -1.25 -22.85 0.57
CA ARG A 182 -2.49 -22.99 1.34
C ARG A 182 -2.29 -22.69 2.82
N THR A 183 -1.13 -23.08 3.35
CA THR A 183 -0.76 -22.87 4.75
C THR A 183 0.61 -22.19 4.79
N PRO A 184 0.67 -20.85 4.70
CA PRO A 184 1.93 -20.12 4.68
C PRO A 184 2.63 -20.18 6.05
N ILE A 185 3.94 -20.45 6.02
CA ILE A 185 4.85 -20.38 7.16
C ILE A 185 5.68 -19.12 6.98
N GLY A 186 5.25 -18.01 7.58
CA GLY A 186 5.93 -16.71 7.46
C GLY A 186 6.82 -16.39 8.63
N THR A 187 7.29 -15.13 8.68
CA THR A 187 8.14 -14.55 9.75
C THR A 187 7.42 -13.49 10.56
N GLY A 188 6.17 -13.18 10.21
CA GLY A 188 5.40 -12.10 10.79
C GLY A 188 5.08 -12.25 12.28
N PRO A 189 4.57 -11.18 12.91
CA PRO A 189 4.24 -11.17 14.35
C PRO A 189 3.11 -12.13 14.72
N PHE A 190 2.26 -12.50 13.79
CA PHE A 190 1.19 -13.47 13.98
C PHE A 190 1.35 -14.62 13.00
N SER A 191 0.91 -15.81 13.39
CA SER A 191 0.97 -17.00 12.53
C SER A 191 -0.33 -17.14 11.70
N PHE A 192 -0.24 -17.82 10.56
CA PHE A 192 -1.42 -18.21 9.80
C PHE A 192 -2.24 -19.22 10.62
N GLY A 193 -3.44 -18.83 10.99
CA GLY A 193 -4.32 -19.61 11.84
C GLY A 193 -5.56 -20.11 11.11
N ARG A 194 -6.71 -20.00 11.76
CA ARG A 194 -7.98 -20.48 11.19
C ARG A 194 -8.56 -19.49 10.21
N TRP A 195 -8.71 -19.91 8.96
CA TRP A 195 -9.36 -19.14 7.91
C TRP A 195 -10.70 -19.76 7.51
N THR A 196 -11.76 -18.98 7.61
CA THR A 196 -13.08 -19.30 7.07
C THR A 196 -13.37 -18.29 5.96
N PRO A 197 -13.29 -18.67 4.67
CA PRO A 197 -13.45 -17.75 3.55
C PRO A 197 -14.71 -16.89 3.66
N ASN A 198 -14.59 -15.61 3.38
CA ASN A 198 -15.64 -14.59 3.46
C ASN A 198 -16.32 -14.44 4.84
N VAL A 199 -15.75 -15.03 5.87
CA VAL A 199 -16.29 -14.93 7.26
C VAL A 199 -15.24 -14.34 8.20
N SER A 200 -14.14 -15.04 8.44
CA SER A 200 -13.11 -14.58 9.38
C SER A 200 -11.74 -15.24 9.13
N PHE A 201 -10.72 -14.56 9.60
CA PHE A 201 -9.36 -15.10 9.70
C PHE A 201 -8.79 -14.78 11.08
N LEU A 202 -8.45 -15.80 11.85
CA LEU A 202 -7.79 -15.67 13.15
C LEU A 202 -6.30 -15.96 13.02
N ALA A 203 -5.47 -15.00 13.42
CA ALA A 203 -4.01 -15.07 13.43
C ALA A 203 -3.52 -15.02 14.89
N PRO A 204 -3.05 -16.15 15.48
CA PRO A 204 -2.49 -16.17 16.83
C PRO A 204 -1.10 -15.54 16.85
N ALA A 205 -0.74 -14.94 17.97
CA ALA A 205 0.57 -14.32 18.20
C ALA A 205 1.72 -15.33 18.07
N PHE A 206 2.79 -14.95 17.37
CA PHE A 206 4.02 -15.72 17.29
C PHE A 206 4.92 -15.40 18.47
N ALA A 207 5.18 -16.39 19.34
CA ALA A 207 5.93 -16.17 20.59
C ALA A 207 7.40 -15.84 20.36
N GLN A 208 8.00 -16.34 19.28
CA GLN A 208 9.41 -16.16 18.93
C GLN A 208 9.62 -15.06 17.90
N TYR A 209 8.70 -14.10 17.82
CA TYR A 209 8.84 -12.97 16.92
C TYR A 209 10.11 -12.17 17.26
N TRP A 210 10.84 -11.74 16.23
CA TRP A 210 12.18 -11.17 16.37
C TRP A 210 12.22 -9.78 17.03
N GLN A 211 11.12 -9.01 16.99
CA GLN A 211 11.04 -7.74 17.70
C GLN A 211 10.64 -7.97 19.16
N PRO A 212 11.47 -7.57 20.14
CA PRO A 212 11.18 -7.80 21.54
C PRO A 212 9.87 -7.15 21.99
N GLY A 213 9.07 -7.88 22.77
CA GLY A 213 7.81 -7.38 23.31
C GLY A 213 6.65 -7.33 22.31
N LEU A 214 6.84 -7.82 21.09
CA LEU A 214 5.82 -7.91 20.06
C LEU A 214 5.47 -9.37 19.70
N PRO A 215 4.27 -9.61 19.17
CA PRO A 215 3.12 -8.72 19.16
C PRO A 215 2.55 -8.55 20.57
N ARG A 216 1.82 -7.45 20.81
CA ARG A 216 1.23 -7.14 22.12
C ARG A 216 -0.10 -7.86 22.37
N ALA A 217 -0.88 -8.10 21.31
CA ALA A 217 -2.12 -8.88 21.38
C ALA A 217 -1.85 -10.40 21.40
N GLU A 218 -2.75 -11.18 21.98
CA GLU A 218 -2.73 -12.65 21.91
C GLU A 218 -3.05 -13.17 20.50
N ALA A 219 -3.92 -12.46 19.79
CA ALA A 219 -4.30 -12.75 18.43
C ALA A 219 -4.88 -11.49 17.74
N VAL A 220 -4.91 -11.55 16.41
CA VAL A 220 -5.73 -10.65 15.60
C VAL A 220 -6.79 -11.47 14.88
N GLU A 221 -8.04 -11.02 14.92
CA GLU A 221 -9.14 -11.62 14.19
C GLU A 221 -9.67 -10.66 13.14
N PHE A 222 -9.57 -11.03 11.88
CA PHE A 222 -10.12 -10.27 10.78
C PHE A 222 -11.57 -10.69 10.51
N ASN A 223 -12.48 -9.74 10.52
CA ASN A 223 -13.80 -9.91 9.94
C ASN A 223 -13.68 -9.74 8.42
N LEU A 224 -13.95 -10.80 7.68
CA LEU A 224 -13.86 -10.86 6.21
C LEU A 224 -15.23 -10.76 5.53
N ARG A 225 -16.29 -10.55 6.31
CA ARG A 225 -17.63 -10.34 5.76
C ARG A 225 -17.66 -8.98 5.08
N ASP A 226 -18.21 -8.98 3.90
CA ASP A 226 -18.52 -7.74 3.21
C ASP A 226 -19.63 -7.00 3.98
N ALA A 227 -19.36 -5.75 4.32
CA ALA A 227 -20.30 -4.93 5.08
C ALA A 227 -20.17 -3.47 4.61
N ASP A 228 -21.31 -2.90 4.22
CA ASP A 228 -21.41 -1.52 3.77
C ASP A 228 -21.10 -0.50 4.86
N ASP A 229 -21.38 -0.86 6.12
CA ASP A 229 -21.18 0.03 7.26
C ASP A 229 -20.52 -0.70 8.45
N LEU A 230 -19.26 -0.39 8.69
CA LEU A 230 -18.49 -0.89 9.84
C LEU A 230 -18.58 0.02 11.07
N SER A 231 -19.30 1.14 11.01
CA SER A 231 -19.42 2.08 12.13
C SER A 231 -20.21 1.52 13.30
N LEU A 232 -21.26 0.75 13.05
CA LEU A 232 -22.08 0.14 14.10
C LEU A 232 -21.30 -0.90 14.91
N PRO A 233 -20.66 -1.92 14.32
CA PRO A 233 -19.85 -2.88 15.07
C PRO A 233 -18.64 -2.25 15.78
N LEU A 234 -18.05 -1.18 15.24
CA LEU A 234 -17.02 -0.40 15.96
C LEU A 234 -17.57 0.24 17.24
N ARG A 235 -18.71 0.90 17.15
CA ARG A 235 -19.38 1.55 18.32
C ARG A 235 -19.81 0.53 19.36
N ALA A 236 -20.31 -0.62 18.92
CA ALA A 236 -20.73 -1.71 19.82
C ALA A 236 -19.53 -2.41 20.50
N GLY A 237 -18.30 -2.25 19.98
CA GLY A 237 -17.11 -2.96 20.48
C GLY A 237 -16.96 -4.36 19.89
N ASP A 238 -17.73 -4.72 18.88
CA ASP A 238 -17.59 -5.97 18.14
C ASP A 238 -16.37 -5.93 17.22
N LEU A 239 -15.97 -4.72 16.78
CA LEU A 239 -14.71 -4.43 16.11
C LEU A 239 -13.90 -3.42 16.90
N HIS A 240 -12.57 -3.52 16.79
CA HIS A 240 -11.64 -2.63 17.45
C HIS A 240 -10.98 -1.65 16.47
N VAL A 241 -10.66 -2.10 15.24
CA VAL A 241 -10.08 -1.29 14.17
C VAL A 241 -10.77 -1.63 12.86
N ALA A 242 -11.15 -0.63 12.09
CA ALA A 242 -11.76 -0.86 10.79
C ALA A 242 -11.46 0.26 9.78
N ARG A 243 -11.36 -0.12 8.51
CA ARG A 243 -11.46 0.83 7.41
C ARG A 243 -12.90 1.35 7.36
N VAL A 244 -13.04 2.66 7.24
CA VAL A 244 -14.37 3.31 7.17
C VAL A 244 -14.45 4.21 5.94
N THR A 245 -15.67 4.52 5.53
CA THR A 245 -15.91 5.42 4.40
C THR A 245 -15.98 6.87 4.86
N TYR A 246 -15.71 7.81 3.96
CA TYR A 246 -15.63 9.24 4.30
C TYR A 246 -16.97 9.80 4.79
N ASP A 247 -18.10 9.30 4.31
CA ASP A 247 -19.45 9.71 4.73
C ASP A 247 -19.75 9.38 6.22
N LYS A 248 -19.04 8.43 6.81
CA LYS A 248 -19.19 8.06 8.22
C LYS A 248 -18.32 8.88 9.17
N LEU A 249 -17.32 9.63 8.64
CA LEU A 249 -16.32 10.31 9.46
C LEU A 249 -16.91 11.30 10.46
N ALA A 250 -17.90 12.10 10.05
CA ALA A 250 -18.51 13.09 10.95
C ALA A 250 -19.13 12.42 12.19
N ALA A 251 -19.88 11.34 11.99
CA ALA A 251 -20.51 10.60 13.07
C ALA A 251 -19.50 9.86 13.95
N LEU A 252 -18.43 9.29 13.36
CA LEU A 252 -17.42 8.57 14.11
C LEU A 252 -16.52 9.52 14.90
N LYS A 253 -16.15 10.68 14.36
CA LYS A 253 -15.38 11.72 15.09
C LYS A 253 -16.13 12.29 16.29
N ALA A 254 -17.47 12.28 16.26
CA ALA A 254 -18.30 12.73 17.37
C ALA A 254 -18.42 11.67 18.50
N ASP A 255 -18.02 10.42 18.26
CA ASP A 255 -18.06 9.37 19.27
C ASP A 255 -16.80 9.43 20.16
N PRO A 256 -16.94 9.63 21.49
CA PRO A 256 -15.79 9.78 22.39
C PRO A 256 -14.93 8.50 22.50
N ASN A 257 -15.45 7.35 22.08
CA ASN A 257 -14.75 6.06 22.15
C ASN A 257 -13.96 5.75 20.86
N ILE A 258 -14.11 6.56 19.82
CA ILE A 258 -13.49 6.33 18.51
C ILE A 258 -12.41 7.38 18.25
N GLU A 259 -11.34 6.94 17.61
CA GLU A 259 -10.29 7.78 17.05
C GLU A 259 -10.15 7.50 15.55
N ILE A 260 -9.95 8.54 14.75
CA ILE A 260 -9.73 8.42 13.31
C ILE A 260 -8.26 8.63 13.00
N GLY A 261 -7.62 7.58 12.52
CA GLY A 261 -6.32 7.65 11.88
C GLY A 261 -6.45 7.65 10.35
N TYR A 262 -5.35 7.93 9.68
CA TYR A 262 -5.31 7.94 8.22
C TYR A 262 -4.09 7.19 7.72
N MET A 263 -4.24 6.42 6.62
CA MET A 263 -3.07 5.90 5.90
C MET A 263 -2.19 7.06 5.41
N LYS A 264 -0.91 6.82 5.24
CA LYS A 264 0.04 7.88 4.83
C LYS A 264 0.07 8.09 3.32
N ASP A 265 -0.04 7.04 2.52
CA ASP A 265 -0.30 7.21 1.09
C ASP A 265 -1.81 7.40 0.84
N THR A 266 -2.14 7.89 -0.34
CA THR A 266 -3.46 8.41 -0.65
C THR A 266 -4.07 7.73 -1.86
N THR A 267 -5.39 7.62 -1.85
CA THR A 267 -6.17 7.45 -3.07
C THR A 267 -6.24 8.80 -3.80
N TRP A 268 -6.06 8.79 -5.11
CA TRP A 268 -6.19 9.97 -5.96
C TRP A 268 -7.32 9.81 -6.97
N TRP A 269 -7.98 10.93 -7.27
CA TRP A 269 -9.08 11.02 -8.24
C TRP A 269 -8.63 11.83 -9.45
N PHE A 270 -8.93 11.32 -10.63
CA PHE A 270 -8.52 11.92 -11.88
C PHE A 270 -9.46 11.59 -13.03
N VAL A 271 -9.40 12.39 -14.07
CA VAL A 271 -10.14 12.20 -15.32
C VAL A 271 -9.14 11.89 -16.41
N SER A 272 -9.17 10.69 -16.98
CA SER A 272 -8.37 10.30 -18.12
C SER A 272 -9.09 10.61 -19.42
N PHE A 273 -8.33 11.03 -20.42
CA PHE A 273 -8.76 11.11 -21.81
C PHE A 273 -8.21 9.94 -22.61
N ASN A 274 -8.94 9.51 -23.62
CA ASN A 274 -8.43 8.50 -24.53
C ASN A 274 -7.36 9.11 -25.45
N ASN A 275 -6.10 9.06 -25.03
CA ASN A 275 -4.98 9.55 -25.80
C ASN A 275 -4.40 8.49 -26.76
N ARG A 276 -4.86 7.23 -26.64
CA ARG A 276 -4.38 6.12 -27.49
C ARG A 276 -5.03 6.10 -28.86
N ALA A 277 -6.34 6.31 -28.90
CA ALA A 277 -7.16 6.38 -30.10
C ALA A 277 -8.22 7.48 -29.93
N PRO A 278 -7.77 8.75 -29.80
CA PRO A 278 -8.69 9.84 -29.52
C PRO A 278 -9.62 10.07 -30.72
N ARG A 279 -10.91 10.25 -30.44
CA ARG A 279 -11.90 10.62 -31.43
C ARG A 279 -12.07 12.15 -31.49
N LYS A 280 -12.43 12.67 -32.63
CA LYS A 280 -12.84 14.09 -32.75
C LYS A 280 -14.11 14.34 -31.95
N PRO A 281 -14.17 15.46 -31.20
CA PRO A 281 -13.17 16.52 -31.10
C PRO A 281 -12.21 16.35 -29.90
N PHE A 282 -12.24 15.21 -29.17
CA PHE A 282 -11.43 14.98 -27.95
C PHE A 282 -9.93 14.76 -28.24
N ASP A 283 -9.54 14.66 -29.52
CA ASP A 283 -8.15 14.75 -29.98
C ASP A 283 -7.57 16.17 -29.88
N ASP A 284 -8.42 17.20 -29.87
CA ASP A 284 -8.02 18.60 -29.68
C ASP A 284 -7.73 18.90 -28.21
N LEU A 285 -6.55 19.47 -27.97
CA LEU A 285 -6.10 19.85 -26.63
C LEU A 285 -7.07 20.85 -25.96
N ARG A 286 -7.63 21.79 -26.73
CA ARG A 286 -8.55 22.82 -26.22
C ARG A 286 -9.85 22.23 -25.69
N VAL A 287 -10.32 21.13 -26.27
CA VAL A 287 -11.51 20.40 -25.78
C VAL A 287 -11.21 19.75 -24.43
N ARG A 288 -10.03 19.12 -24.26
CA ARG A 288 -9.62 18.54 -22.98
C ARG A 288 -9.43 19.61 -21.89
N GLN A 289 -8.86 20.76 -22.27
CA GLN A 289 -8.78 21.94 -21.40
C GLN A 289 -10.17 22.44 -20.99
N ALA A 290 -11.10 22.51 -21.92
CA ALA A 290 -12.48 22.93 -21.63
C ALA A 290 -13.15 22.01 -20.59
N VAL A 291 -12.99 20.69 -20.74
CA VAL A 291 -13.48 19.73 -19.72
C VAL A 291 -12.82 19.97 -18.36
N SER A 292 -11.49 20.20 -18.33
CA SER A 292 -10.77 20.48 -17.09
C SER A 292 -11.29 21.75 -16.38
N HIS A 293 -11.57 22.82 -17.12
CA HIS A 293 -12.11 24.07 -16.57
C HIS A 293 -13.53 23.95 -15.99
N MET A 294 -14.26 22.87 -16.31
CA MET A 294 -15.59 22.61 -15.73
C MET A 294 -15.53 21.91 -14.37
N LEU A 295 -14.39 21.38 -13.98
CA LEU A 295 -14.26 20.62 -12.74
C LEU A 295 -14.00 21.55 -11.55
N ASP A 296 -14.97 21.73 -10.68
CA ASP A 296 -14.75 22.35 -9.37
C ASP A 296 -14.05 21.32 -8.45
N LYS A 297 -12.72 21.26 -8.57
CA LYS A 297 -11.90 20.28 -7.85
C LYS A 297 -12.11 20.36 -6.33
N ALA A 298 -12.27 21.58 -5.79
CA ALA A 298 -12.48 21.76 -4.36
C ALA A 298 -13.86 21.26 -3.90
N ALA A 299 -14.93 21.55 -4.66
CA ALA A 299 -16.26 21.05 -4.36
C ALA A 299 -16.32 19.51 -4.52
N ILE A 300 -15.68 18.97 -5.57
CA ILE A 300 -15.61 17.51 -5.80
C ILE A 300 -14.91 16.82 -4.63
N MET A 301 -13.71 17.28 -4.24
CA MET A 301 -12.98 16.64 -3.14
C MET A 301 -13.73 16.73 -1.82
N ARG A 302 -14.34 17.89 -1.52
CA ARG A 302 -15.17 18.06 -0.33
C ARG A 302 -16.38 17.13 -0.31
N PHE A 303 -17.04 16.95 -1.45
CA PHE A 303 -18.17 16.02 -1.58
C PHE A 303 -17.74 14.56 -1.38
N LEU A 304 -16.63 14.15 -2.00
CA LEU A 304 -16.17 12.76 -1.97
C LEU A 304 -15.54 12.37 -0.63
N THR A 305 -14.86 13.29 0.04
CA THR A 305 -13.94 12.96 1.14
C THR A 305 -14.10 13.84 2.38
N GLY A 306 -15.06 14.78 2.36
CA GLY A 306 -15.18 15.78 3.43
C GLY A 306 -13.91 16.63 3.53
N ASP A 307 -13.45 16.84 4.78
CA ASP A 307 -12.25 17.63 5.06
C ASP A 307 -10.94 16.81 4.96
N ALA A 308 -11.02 15.52 4.63
CA ALA A 308 -9.84 14.66 4.53
C ALA A 308 -9.09 14.84 3.20
N GLY A 309 -9.75 15.38 2.18
CA GLY A 309 -9.19 15.53 0.84
C GLY A 309 -8.40 16.81 0.64
N VAL A 310 -7.43 16.73 -0.25
CA VAL A 310 -6.65 17.89 -0.72
C VAL A 310 -6.74 17.99 -2.23
N VAL A 311 -6.90 19.19 -2.74
CA VAL A 311 -6.82 19.47 -4.19
C VAL A 311 -5.35 19.52 -4.58
N THR A 312 -5.01 18.84 -5.66
CA THR A 312 -3.69 18.94 -6.30
C THR A 312 -3.80 18.52 -7.77
N ASN A 313 -2.84 18.97 -8.57
CA ASN A 313 -2.72 18.63 -9.99
C ASN A 313 -1.68 17.52 -10.25
N GLN A 314 -1.20 16.84 -9.21
CA GLN A 314 -0.09 15.88 -9.31
C GLN A 314 -0.50 14.46 -8.91
N MET A 315 0.25 13.46 -9.42
CA MET A 315 0.11 12.06 -9.03
C MET A 315 0.57 11.78 -7.60
N ALA A 316 1.50 12.56 -7.07
CA ALA A 316 1.94 12.51 -5.69
C ALA A 316 1.11 13.47 -4.84
N ALA A 317 0.80 13.10 -3.61
CA ALA A 317 0.12 13.96 -2.65
C ALA A 317 1.09 14.95 -1.99
N PRO A 318 0.60 16.09 -1.49
CA PRO A 318 1.41 16.98 -0.66
C PRO A 318 2.10 16.23 0.48
N GLY A 319 3.39 16.51 0.68
CA GLY A 319 4.23 15.84 1.68
C GLY A 319 4.94 14.57 1.19
N GLN A 320 4.58 14.02 0.06
CA GLN A 320 5.31 12.92 -0.57
C GLN A 320 6.55 13.42 -1.32
N PHE A 321 7.61 12.60 -1.40
CA PHE A 321 8.89 12.95 -2.00
C PHE A 321 8.78 13.45 -3.45
N PHE A 322 7.89 12.88 -4.23
CA PHE A 322 7.69 13.24 -5.64
C PHE A 322 6.70 14.39 -5.87
N TRP A 323 6.15 15.00 -4.82
CA TRP A 323 5.31 16.17 -4.95
C TRP A 323 6.15 17.46 -5.08
N ASP A 324 5.69 18.40 -5.91
CA ASP A 324 6.36 19.67 -6.15
C ASP A 324 5.41 20.84 -5.90
N LYS A 325 5.81 21.74 -4.99
CA LYS A 325 5.00 22.89 -4.57
C LYS A 325 4.81 23.90 -5.69
N ALA A 326 5.87 24.22 -6.43
CA ALA A 326 5.80 25.22 -7.49
C ALA A 326 4.89 24.77 -8.64
N MET A 327 4.96 23.49 -9.01
CA MET A 327 4.06 22.90 -10.00
C MET A 327 2.59 22.91 -9.54
N HIS A 328 2.36 22.73 -8.23
CA HIS A 328 1.01 22.83 -7.66
C HIS A 328 0.47 24.25 -7.70
N GLU A 329 1.26 25.23 -7.30
CA GLU A 329 0.88 26.65 -7.27
C GLU A 329 0.66 27.23 -8.68
N ALA A 330 1.27 26.64 -9.70
CA ALA A 330 1.10 27.01 -11.10
C ALA A 330 -0.14 26.40 -11.79
N ASP A 331 -1.02 25.69 -11.05
CA ASP A 331 -2.21 25.06 -11.64
C ASP A 331 -3.22 26.09 -12.14
N ALA A 332 -3.26 26.28 -13.44
CA ALA A 332 -4.23 27.18 -14.11
C ALA A 332 -5.69 26.68 -13.99
N HIS A 333 -5.91 25.45 -13.58
CA HIS A 333 -7.24 24.81 -13.43
C HIS A 333 -7.58 24.53 -11.95
N ALA A 334 -6.94 25.22 -11.02
CA ALA A 334 -7.25 25.10 -9.59
C ALA A 334 -8.68 25.51 -9.25
N ARG A 335 -9.28 26.40 -10.07
CA ARG A 335 -10.68 26.85 -9.97
C ARG A 335 -11.42 26.64 -11.28
N PRO A 336 -12.74 26.34 -11.22
CA PRO A 336 -13.55 26.20 -12.43
C PRO A 336 -13.68 27.55 -13.13
N ASP A 337 -13.67 27.51 -14.48
CA ASP A 337 -13.91 28.67 -15.35
C ASP A 337 -14.75 28.26 -16.55
N GLU A 338 -16.07 28.31 -16.40
CA GLU A 338 -17.01 27.95 -17.46
C GLU A 338 -16.91 28.87 -18.68
N ALA A 339 -16.61 30.17 -18.44
CA ALA A 339 -16.50 31.12 -19.55
C ALA A 339 -15.28 30.78 -20.44
N ARG A 340 -14.15 30.46 -19.83
CA ARG A 340 -12.95 29.99 -20.54
C ARG A 340 -13.18 28.63 -21.22
N ALA A 341 -13.86 27.70 -20.55
CA ALA A 341 -14.21 26.40 -21.13
C ALA A 341 -15.00 26.56 -22.42
N ARG A 342 -16.05 27.41 -22.41
CA ARG A 342 -16.87 27.69 -23.61
C ARG A 342 -16.09 28.46 -24.69
N ALA A 343 -15.17 29.34 -24.32
CA ALA A 343 -14.28 30.02 -25.23
C ALA A 343 -13.37 29.04 -25.97
N LEU A 344 -12.76 28.10 -25.25
CA LEU A 344 -11.90 27.06 -25.82
C LEU A 344 -12.63 26.18 -26.84
N LEU A 345 -13.90 25.82 -26.60
CA LEU A 345 -14.71 25.09 -27.58
C LEU A 345 -14.95 25.90 -28.83
N ARG A 346 -15.26 27.21 -28.70
CA ARG A 346 -15.41 28.10 -29.88
C ARG A 346 -14.10 28.25 -30.65
N GLU A 347 -12.98 28.46 -29.96
CA GLU A 347 -11.63 28.52 -30.56
C GLU A 347 -11.28 27.22 -31.31
N ALA A 348 -11.74 26.07 -30.81
CA ALA A 348 -11.59 24.78 -31.45
C ALA A 348 -12.55 24.55 -32.63
N GLY A 349 -13.55 25.43 -32.81
CA GLY A 349 -14.58 25.25 -33.83
C GLY A 349 -15.54 24.09 -33.53
N VAL A 350 -15.74 23.76 -32.26
CA VAL A 350 -16.55 22.61 -31.82
C VAL A 350 -17.93 23.07 -31.44
N ASP A 351 -18.95 22.47 -32.09
CA ASP A 351 -20.32 22.47 -31.58
C ASP A 351 -20.54 21.27 -30.69
N PRO A 352 -20.60 21.45 -29.37
CA PRO A 352 -20.73 20.32 -28.43
C PRO A 352 -22.07 19.59 -28.63
N ALA A 353 -23.14 20.28 -29.03
CA ALA A 353 -24.47 19.66 -29.20
C ALA A 353 -24.52 18.63 -30.35
N ALA A 354 -23.66 18.81 -31.35
CA ALA A 354 -23.57 17.91 -32.50
C ALA A 354 -22.66 16.68 -32.25
N THR A 355 -21.99 16.59 -31.07
CA THR A 355 -20.95 15.60 -30.84
C THR A 355 -21.18 14.83 -29.54
N PRO A 356 -21.61 13.57 -29.61
CA PRO A 356 -21.74 12.76 -28.38
C PRO A 356 -20.38 12.45 -27.76
N CYS A 357 -20.29 12.62 -26.44
CA CYS A 357 -19.15 12.23 -25.61
C CYS A 357 -19.43 10.87 -24.98
N ARG A 358 -18.53 9.91 -25.16
CA ARG A 358 -18.58 8.58 -24.54
C ARG A 358 -17.80 8.56 -23.25
N VAL A 359 -18.51 8.41 -22.15
CA VAL A 359 -17.90 8.27 -20.81
C VAL A 359 -18.01 6.83 -20.36
N VAL A 360 -16.88 6.22 -20.02
CA VAL A 360 -16.81 4.89 -19.41
C VAL A 360 -16.29 5.01 -18.00
N SER A 361 -16.99 4.43 -17.04
CA SER A 361 -16.61 4.54 -15.63
C SER A 361 -17.03 3.34 -14.82
N TRP A 362 -16.48 3.24 -13.60
CA TRP A 362 -17.06 2.45 -12.53
C TRP A 362 -18.28 3.16 -11.92
N GLN A 363 -19.15 2.37 -11.29
CA GLN A 363 -20.33 2.90 -10.59
C GLN A 363 -19.89 3.64 -9.32
N ASN A 364 -19.77 4.96 -9.39
CA ASN A 364 -19.46 5.81 -8.25
C ASN A 364 -19.90 7.28 -8.45
N SER A 365 -19.99 8.00 -7.34
CA SER A 365 -20.44 9.41 -7.34
C SER A 365 -19.50 10.36 -8.09
N PHE A 366 -18.20 10.07 -8.11
CA PHE A 366 -17.24 10.89 -8.86
C PHE A 366 -17.54 10.88 -10.36
N SER A 367 -17.87 9.72 -10.89
CA SER A 367 -18.20 9.55 -12.31
C SER A 367 -19.42 10.38 -12.70
N GLU A 368 -20.45 10.37 -11.86
CA GLU A 368 -21.67 11.17 -12.10
C GLU A 368 -21.38 12.67 -12.13
N ILE A 369 -20.52 13.16 -11.22
CA ILE A 369 -20.13 14.59 -11.21
C ILE A 369 -19.42 14.97 -12.51
N VAL A 370 -18.49 14.14 -12.99
CA VAL A 370 -17.78 14.39 -14.27
C VAL A 370 -18.74 14.37 -15.44
N VAL A 371 -19.66 13.41 -15.49
CA VAL A 371 -20.72 13.35 -16.52
C VAL A 371 -21.55 14.63 -16.54
N GLN A 372 -21.96 15.14 -15.38
CA GLN A 372 -22.73 16.39 -15.32
C GLN A 372 -21.90 17.60 -15.79
N ALA A 373 -20.60 17.66 -15.47
CA ALA A 373 -19.72 18.71 -15.96
C ALA A 373 -19.61 18.72 -17.50
N VAL A 374 -19.51 17.54 -18.11
CA VAL A 374 -19.48 17.38 -19.58
C VAL A 374 -20.82 17.76 -20.20
N ARG A 375 -21.94 17.34 -19.61
CA ARG A 375 -23.28 17.73 -20.07
C ARG A 375 -23.50 19.25 -20.01
N LYS A 376 -23.00 19.91 -18.98
CA LYS A 376 -23.08 21.36 -18.80
C LYS A 376 -22.30 22.13 -19.87
N LEU A 377 -21.26 21.54 -20.46
CA LEU A 377 -20.59 22.08 -21.66
C LEU A 377 -21.45 22.00 -22.91
N GLY A 378 -22.49 21.21 -22.91
CA GLY A 378 -23.41 21.03 -24.03
C GLY A 378 -23.27 19.71 -24.79
N PHE A 379 -22.33 18.83 -24.40
CA PHE A 379 -22.17 17.53 -25.04
C PHE A 379 -23.30 16.58 -24.65
N PRO A 380 -23.97 15.90 -25.61
CA PRO A 380 -24.73 14.69 -25.32
C PRO A 380 -23.78 13.62 -24.76
N VAL A 381 -24.10 13.05 -23.60
CA VAL A 381 -23.22 12.08 -22.95
C VAL A 381 -23.81 10.68 -23.03
N GLU A 382 -23.10 9.79 -23.70
CA GLU A 382 -23.30 8.34 -23.66
C GLU A 382 -22.49 7.77 -22.47
N HIS A 383 -23.15 7.56 -21.33
CA HIS A 383 -22.49 7.11 -20.11
C HIS A 383 -22.67 5.60 -19.92
N LEU A 384 -21.56 4.87 -19.87
CA LEU A 384 -21.48 3.46 -19.51
C LEU A 384 -20.88 3.33 -18.11
N SER A 385 -21.75 3.17 -17.12
CA SER A 385 -21.40 2.90 -15.72
C SER A 385 -21.40 1.39 -15.49
N LEU A 386 -20.26 0.79 -15.28
CA LEU A 386 -20.03 -0.65 -15.33
C LEU A 386 -19.39 -1.15 -14.03
N ASP A 387 -19.46 -2.46 -13.81
CA ASP A 387 -18.62 -3.13 -12.81
C ASP A 387 -17.13 -3.10 -13.23
N ASP A 388 -16.25 -3.52 -12.35
CA ASP A 388 -14.80 -3.46 -12.57
C ASP A 388 -14.37 -4.22 -13.84
N ILE A 389 -14.85 -5.44 -14.04
CA ILE A 389 -14.49 -6.28 -15.19
C ILE A 389 -15.05 -5.70 -16.48
N GLY A 390 -16.29 -5.26 -16.46
CA GLY A 390 -16.97 -4.63 -17.60
C GLY A 390 -16.29 -3.34 -18.03
N ALA A 391 -15.94 -2.47 -17.07
CA ALA A 391 -15.24 -1.22 -17.32
C ALA A 391 -13.85 -1.48 -17.91
N GLN A 392 -13.05 -2.36 -17.33
CA GLN A 392 -11.72 -2.71 -17.85
C GLN A 392 -11.78 -3.27 -19.26
N ARG A 393 -12.73 -4.16 -19.56
CA ARG A 393 -12.93 -4.71 -20.90
C ARG A 393 -13.29 -3.61 -21.90
N ARG A 394 -14.21 -2.72 -21.52
CA ARG A 394 -14.68 -1.64 -22.41
C ARG A 394 -13.57 -0.63 -22.70
N LEU A 395 -12.82 -0.24 -21.69
CA LEU A 395 -11.69 0.69 -21.83
C LEU A 395 -10.58 0.11 -22.71
N GLY A 396 -10.33 -1.18 -22.63
CA GLY A 396 -9.37 -1.89 -23.49
C GLY A 396 -9.71 -1.90 -24.97
N GLN A 397 -10.96 -1.58 -25.34
CA GLN A 397 -11.41 -1.44 -26.74
C GLN A 397 -11.10 -0.06 -27.33
N TYR A 398 -10.68 0.93 -26.52
CA TYR A 398 -10.41 2.32 -26.91
C TYR A 398 -11.61 3.05 -27.55
N ASP A 399 -12.83 2.58 -27.35
CA ASP A 399 -14.06 3.21 -27.85
C ASP A 399 -14.74 4.04 -26.75
N TRP A 400 -14.02 5.04 -26.26
CA TRP A 400 -14.43 6.00 -25.25
C TRP A 400 -13.66 7.32 -25.42
N ASP A 401 -14.11 8.39 -24.78
CA ASP A 401 -13.48 9.72 -24.84
C ASP A 401 -12.93 10.11 -23.47
N ILE A 402 -13.72 9.91 -22.42
CA ILE A 402 -13.43 10.34 -21.05
C ILE A 402 -13.67 9.17 -20.11
N ALA A 403 -12.75 9.02 -19.17
CA ALA A 403 -12.87 8.02 -18.11
C ALA A 403 -12.46 8.62 -16.74
N PRO A 404 -13.44 8.91 -15.87
CA PRO A 404 -13.18 9.30 -14.48
C PRO A 404 -12.79 8.09 -13.65
N PHE A 405 -11.67 8.22 -12.90
CA PHE A 405 -11.07 7.15 -12.12
C PHE A 405 -10.65 7.59 -10.73
N SER A 406 -10.44 6.59 -9.88
CA SER A 406 -9.60 6.69 -8.70
C SER A 406 -8.59 5.56 -8.67
N SER A 407 -7.46 5.77 -8.00
CA SER A 407 -6.46 4.73 -7.77
C SER A 407 -5.88 4.85 -6.38
N GLY A 408 -5.87 3.74 -5.67
CA GLY A 408 -5.37 3.66 -4.30
C GLY A 408 -3.86 3.79 -4.17
N PRO A 409 -3.36 3.65 -2.93
CA PRO A 409 -1.95 3.66 -2.56
C PRO A 409 -1.08 2.71 -3.39
N ARG A 410 0.21 3.08 -3.59
CA ARG A 410 1.20 2.27 -4.31
C ARG A 410 2.55 2.36 -3.62
N ALA A 411 3.31 1.27 -3.60
CA ALA A 411 4.64 1.23 -3.01
C ALA A 411 5.64 2.17 -3.70
N ASP A 412 5.42 2.46 -4.99
CA ASP A 412 6.24 3.41 -5.76
C ASP A 412 5.40 4.17 -6.78
N ILE A 413 5.75 5.44 -7.01
CA ILE A 413 5.08 6.31 -7.99
C ILE A 413 5.22 5.76 -9.42
N PHE A 414 6.28 5.02 -9.72
CA PHE A 414 6.45 4.33 -11.00
C PHE A 414 5.22 3.49 -11.36
N LEU A 415 4.59 2.84 -10.39
CA LEU A 415 3.39 2.03 -10.61
C LEU A 415 2.18 2.85 -11.08
N ARG A 416 2.22 4.17 -10.94
CA ARG A 416 1.25 5.11 -11.54
C ARG A 416 1.69 5.50 -12.96
N PHE A 417 2.96 5.83 -13.17
CA PHE A 417 3.50 6.26 -14.48
C PHE A 417 3.48 5.15 -15.53
N ILE A 418 3.87 3.93 -15.18
CA ILE A 418 3.96 2.81 -16.14
C ILE A 418 2.64 2.53 -16.86
N ARG A 419 1.51 2.84 -16.23
CA ARG A 419 0.17 2.67 -16.81
C ARG A 419 -0.16 3.68 -17.91
N MET A 420 0.54 4.81 -17.92
CA MET A 420 0.38 5.87 -18.92
C MET A 420 1.35 5.72 -20.09
N MET A 421 2.39 4.87 -19.98
CA MET A 421 3.35 4.64 -21.05
C MET A 421 2.70 3.96 -22.25
N SER A 422 3.27 4.20 -23.43
CA SER A 422 2.77 3.65 -24.70
C SER A 422 2.78 2.12 -24.77
N ASP A 423 3.68 1.48 -24.03
CA ASP A 423 3.86 0.03 -23.91
C ASP A 423 3.56 -0.50 -22.49
N GLY A 424 2.97 0.34 -21.64
CA GLY A 424 2.68 -0.02 -20.26
C GLY A 424 1.54 -1.04 -20.11
N PRO A 425 1.48 -1.73 -18.96
CA PRO A 425 0.40 -2.63 -18.65
C PRO A 425 -0.91 -1.84 -18.51
N ASN A 426 -2.01 -2.41 -19.00
CA ASN A 426 -3.34 -1.80 -18.95
C ASN A 426 -3.42 -0.40 -19.61
N VAL A 427 -2.60 -0.16 -20.64
CA VAL A 427 -2.58 1.10 -21.39
C VAL A 427 -3.98 1.51 -21.89
N GLY A 428 -4.83 0.54 -22.22
CA GLY A 428 -6.22 0.78 -22.60
C GLY A 428 -7.04 1.43 -21.49
N LEU A 429 -6.88 0.96 -20.25
CA LEU A 429 -7.59 1.48 -19.09
C LEU A 429 -7.28 2.96 -18.81
N TRP A 430 -6.03 3.38 -19.07
CA TRP A 430 -5.54 4.72 -18.73
C TRP A 430 -5.48 5.66 -19.95
N GLY A 431 -5.84 5.16 -21.14
CA GLY A 431 -5.78 5.93 -22.37
C GLY A 431 -4.37 6.41 -22.73
N GLY A 432 -3.35 5.63 -22.38
CA GLY A 432 -1.94 6.01 -22.47
C GLY A 432 -1.55 6.54 -23.87
N PRO A 433 -0.90 7.69 -23.97
CA PRO A 433 -0.50 8.31 -25.23
C PRO A 433 0.56 7.49 -25.96
N ARG A 434 0.74 7.77 -27.26
CA ARG A 434 1.93 7.36 -28.02
C ARG A 434 2.92 8.53 -28.02
N ASP A 435 3.64 8.70 -26.90
CA ASP A 435 4.54 9.82 -26.68
C ASP A 435 5.93 9.32 -26.28
N ALA A 436 6.84 9.27 -27.27
CA ALA A 436 8.20 8.78 -27.06
C ALA A 436 9.02 9.62 -26.07
N GLU A 437 8.75 10.92 -25.95
CA GLU A 437 9.44 11.79 -24.99
C GLU A 437 8.95 11.51 -23.57
N PHE A 438 7.63 11.37 -23.36
CA PHE A 438 7.06 10.94 -22.07
C PHE A 438 7.63 9.58 -21.66
N ASP A 439 7.58 8.60 -22.56
CA ASP A 439 8.12 7.27 -22.32
C ASP A 439 9.63 7.30 -21.98
N GLY A 440 10.40 8.14 -22.70
CA GLY A 440 11.83 8.33 -22.46
C GLY A 440 12.13 8.91 -21.08
N LEU A 441 11.37 9.92 -20.64
CA LEU A 441 11.49 10.50 -19.30
C LEU A 441 11.17 9.47 -18.21
N VAL A 442 10.09 8.70 -18.37
CA VAL A 442 9.71 7.65 -17.40
C VAL A 442 10.76 6.54 -17.35
N ARG A 443 11.24 6.05 -18.51
CA ARG A 443 12.33 5.05 -18.56
C ARG A 443 13.62 5.58 -17.95
N GLY A 444 13.99 6.84 -18.23
CA GLY A 444 15.11 7.50 -17.58
C GLY A 444 14.99 7.54 -16.06
N ALA A 445 13.78 7.89 -15.56
CA ALA A 445 13.51 7.88 -14.13
C ALA A 445 13.60 6.48 -13.51
N VAL A 446 13.14 5.45 -14.24
CA VAL A 446 13.27 4.04 -13.81
C VAL A 446 14.73 3.60 -13.76
N ALA A 447 15.56 4.04 -14.73
CA ALA A 447 16.99 3.71 -14.74
C ALA A 447 17.81 4.51 -13.70
N ALA A 448 17.30 5.65 -13.22
CA ALA A 448 18.02 6.50 -12.26
C ALA A 448 18.02 5.87 -10.87
N VAL A 449 19.20 5.53 -10.37
CA VAL A 449 19.42 5.05 -8.98
C VAL A 449 19.51 6.23 -8.03
N ASP A 450 20.06 7.37 -8.46
CA ASP A 450 20.06 8.61 -7.70
C ASP A 450 18.63 9.14 -7.54
N LEU A 451 18.22 9.35 -6.29
CA LEU A 451 16.84 9.69 -5.96
C LEU A 451 16.45 11.11 -6.42
N ALA A 452 17.41 12.05 -6.44
CA ALA A 452 17.17 13.42 -6.89
C ALA A 452 16.99 13.48 -8.41
N GLU A 453 17.82 12.75 -9.16
CA GLU A 453 17.69 12.64 -10.61
C GLU A 453 16.40 11.90 -10.99
N ARG A 454 16.04 10.85 -10.27
CA ARG A 454 14.78 10.13 -10.45
C ARG A 454 13.58 11.05 -10.22
N ARG A 455 13.61 11.86 -9.16
CA ARG A 455 12.57 12.87 -8.89
C ARG A 455 12.48 13.89 -10.04
N ARG A 456 13.59 14.42 -10.49
CA ARG A 456 13.65 15.38 -11.59
C ARG A 456 12.98 14.86 -12.86
N LEU A 457 13.30 13.61 -13.23
CA LEU A 457 12.77 12.97 -14.44
C LEU A 457 11.26 12.66 -14.32
N TYR A 458 10.79 12.19 -13.17
CA TYR A 458 9.34 12.00 -12.96
C TYR A 458 8.57 13.32 -12.96
N LEU A 459 9.12 14.39 -12.39
CA LEU A 459 8.48 15.70 -12.46
C LEU A 459 8.42 16.22 -13.90
N ALA A 460 9.48 16.05 -14.69
CA ALA A 460 9.47 16.41 -16.12
C ALA A 460 8.44 15.60 -16.91
N ALA A 461 8.34 14.29 -16.68
CA ALA A 461 7.32 13.45 -17.29
C ALA A 461 5.91 13.89 -16.89
N TRP A 462 5.71 14.25 -15.62
CA TRP A 462 4.42 14.73 -15.15
C TRP A 462 4.06 16.09 -15.71
N GLN A 463 4.99 17.03 -15.78
CA GLN A 463 4.78 18.33 -16.43
C GLN A 463 4.31 18.15 -17.88
N ARG A 464 4.99 17.28 -18.65
CA ARG A 464 4.56 16.96 -20.01
C ARG A 464 3.15 16.38 -20.06
N ALA A 465 2.81 15.47 -19.16
CA ALA A 465 1.46 14.89 -19.10
C ALA A 465 0.38 15.95 -18.82
N MET A 466 0.68 16.93 -17.95
CA MET A 466 -0.21 18.05 -17.67
C MET A 466 -0.36 18.99 -18.87
N GLU A 467 0.74 19.39 -19.52
CA GLU A 467 0.73 20.26 -20.71
C GLU A 467 -0.06 19.66 -21.87
N ARG A 468 -0.04 18.34 -21.99
CA ARG A 468 -0.77 17.57 -23.01
C ARG A 468 -2.17 17.15 -22.57
N TYR A 469 -2.55 17.40 -21.32
CA TYR A 469 -3.83 16.93 -20.75
C TYR A 469 -4.08 15.44 -20.98
N TYR A 470 -3.08 14.61 -20.73
CA TYR A 470 -3.27 13.16 -20.79
C TYR A 470 -4.24 12.70 -19.71
N THR A 471 -4.16 13.32 -18.55
CA THR A 471 -5.10 13.15 -17.45
C THR A 471 -5.19 14.44 -16.64
N VAL A 472 -6.32 14.65 -15.98
CA VAL A 472 -6.57 15.78 -15.09
C VAL A 472 -6.76 15.25 -13.67
N VAL A 473 -5.83 15.55 -12.78
CA VAL A 473 -5.96 15.20 -11.37
C VAL A 473 -6.91 16.18 -10.68
N VAL A 474 -7.82 15.64 -9.89
CA VAL A 474 -8.78 16.41 -9.08
C VAL A 474 -8.25 16.62 -7.67
N GLY A 475 -7.72 15.56 -7.07
CA GLY A 475 -7.15 15.63 -5.74
C GLY A 475 -6.83 14.27 -5.14
N HIS A 476 -6.41 14.29 -3.89
CA HIS A 476 -6.03 13.13 -3.10
C HIS A 476 -6.76 13.12 -1.76
N ALA A 477 -6.99 11.94 -1.21
CA ALA A 477 -7.36 11.79 0.19
C ALA A 477 -6.75 10.52 0.79
N PRO A 478 -6.29 10.58 2.05
CA PRO A 478 -5.82 9.41 2.77
C PRO A 478 -7.01 8.56 3.20
N GLU A 479 -6.88 7.24 3.08
CA GLU A 479 -7.92 6.31 3.52
C GLU A 479 -8.11 6.36 5.04
N PRO A 480 -9.34 6.58 5.54
CA PRO A 480 -9.60 6.67 6.96
C PRO A 480 -9.69 5.29 7.62
N ILE A 481 -9.04 5.17 8.76
CA ILE A 481 -9.08 4.02 9.65
C ILE A 481 -9.64 4.47 10.99
N ALA A 482 -10.76 3.91 11.38
CA ALA A 482 -11.31 4.14 12.72
C ALA A 482 -10.79 3.07 13.68
N ASN A 483 -10.31 3.49 14.83
CA ASN A 483 -9.96 2.60 15.92
C ASN A 483 -10.64 3.04 17.23
N ARG A 484 -10.98 2.07 18.05
CA ARG A 484 -11.47 2.34 19.39
C ARG A 484 -10.33 2.86 20.26
N ARG A 485 -10.63 3.77 21.18
CA ARG A 485 -9.64 4.33 22.12
C ARG A 485 -9.12 3.33 23.15
N ASP A 486 -9.81 2.20 23.35
CA ASP A 486 -9.33 1.08 24.15
C ASP A 486 -8.30 0.21 23.40
N VAL A 487 -8.02 0.49 22.12
CA VAL A 487 -6.86 -0.06 21.39
C VAL A 487 -5.70 0.92 21.48
N THR A 488 -4.61 0.50 22.10
CA THR A 488 -3.40 1.30 22.25
C THR A 488 -2.29 0.82 21.30
N GLY A 489 -1.41 1.73 20.87
CA GLY A 489 -0.22 1.42 20.10
C GLY A 489 -0.43 1.11 18.62
N TYR A 490 -1.65 1.04 18.14
CA TYR A 490 -1.94 0.91 16.71
C TYR A 490 -1.71 2.22 15.96
N THR A 491 -1.07 2.13 14.80
CA THR A 491 -0.96 3.24 13.84
C THR A 491 -1.17 2.71 12.42
N PRO A 492 -1.95 3.40 11.57
CA PRO A 492 -2.12 3.01 10.17
C PRO A 492 -0.81 3.00 9.39
N GLY A 493 -0.69 2.10 8.42
CA GLY A 493 0.48 2.00 7.54
C GLY A 493 0.53 3.06 6.43
N PHE A 494 1.61 3.01 5.64
CA PHE A 494 1.76 3.85 4.45
C PHE A 494 0.75 3.45 3.36
N THR A 495 0.67 2.16 3.07
CA THR A 495 -0.32 1.56 2.15
C THR A 495 -1.36 0.77 2.94
N TRP A 496 -2.11 -0.10 2.29
CA TRP A 496 -3.06 -1.04 2.91
C TRP A 496 -2.42 -1.96 3.97
N GLY A 497 -1.09 -1.89 4.12
CA GLY A 497 -0.32 -2.67 5.07
C GLY A 497 -0.71 -2.42 6.52
N GLN A 498 -1.04 -3.50 7.22
CA GLN A 498 -1.40 -3.48 8.64
C GLN A 498 -0.25 -3.95 9.54
N HIS A 499 0.92 -4.17 8.95
CA HIS A 499 2.16 -4.46 9.68
C HIS A 499 3.29 -3.58 9.18
N ARG A 500 4.01 -2.98 10.13
CA ARG A 500 5.14 -2.07 9.89
C ARG A 500 6.24 -2.43 10.88
N VAL A 501 7.48 -2.07 10.51
CA VAL A 501 8.62 -2.19 11.43
C VAL A 501 8.45 -1.35 12.70
N ASP A 502 7.68 -0.27 12.64
CA ASP A 502 7.50 0.73 13.69
C ASP A 502 6.02 1.04 14.01
N GLY A 503 5.09 0.16 13.61
CA GLY A 503 3.66 0.38 13.83
C GLY A 503 2.78 -0.78 13.34
N GLY A 504 1.48 -0.50 13.17
CA GLY A 504 0.51 -1.48 12.71
C GLY A 504 0.00 -2.41 13.80
N LEU A 505 -0.58 -3.54 13.39
CA LEU A 505 -1.29 -4.46 14.29
C LEU A 505 -0.37 -5.18 15.29
N ALA A 506 0.93 -5.33 15.02
CA ALA A 506 1.87 -5.92 15.97
C ALA A 506 1.98 -5.10 17.27
N PHE A 507 1.81 -3.79 17.18
CA PHE A 507 1.86 -2.86 18.32
C PHE A 507 0.52 -2.66 19.00
N ALA A 508 -0.58 -3.14 18.42
CA ALA A 508 -1.92 -3.01 18.97
C ALA A 508 -2.09 -3.87 20.23
N ALA A 509 -2.65 -3.28 21.28
CA ALA A 509 -3.04 -3.96 22.50
C ALA A 509 -4.40 -3.44 22.96
N LEU A 510 -5.20 -4.29 23.60
CA LEU A 510 -6.41 -3.84 24.29
C LEU A 510 -6.00 -3.26 25.65
N ALA A 511 -6.54 -2.10 26.01
CA ALA A 511 -6.37 -1.56 27.35
C ALA A 511 -6.98 -2.53 28.38
N ALA A 512 -6.32 -2.68 29.53
CA ALA A 512 -6.89 -3.43 30.63
C ALA A 512 -8.25 -2.82 31.00
N ARG A 513 -9.29 -3.63 31.08
CA ARG A 513 -10.58 -3.17 31.60
C ARG A 513 -10.39 -2.80 33.07
N SER A 514 -10.53 -1.52 33.38
CA SER A 514 -10.53 -1.00 34.75
C SER A 514 -11.73 -1.50 35.54
#